data_0566504850660f5040467fb649bbfd14
#
_entry.id   0566504850660f5040467fb649bbfd14
#
_cell.length_a   1.000
_cell.length_b   1.000
_cell.length_c   1.000
_cell.angle_alpha   90.00
_cell.angle_beta   90.00
_cell.angle_gamma   90.00
#
_symmetry.space_group_name_H-M   'P 1'
#
loop_
_entity.id
_entity.type
_entity.pdbx_description
1 polymer ?
#
loop_
_entity_poly.entity_id
_entity_poly.type
_entity_poly.pdbx_seq_one_letter_code
_entity_poly.pdbx_strand_id
1 'polypeptide(L)'
;MDTKALRQKILDLAIRGKLVPQDPNDEPASVLLERIRQEKKKMVEEGKLKAKDIKKDTIIFKGEDNLHYEKFLDGTVKCIEDEIPFEVPEGWAWDRLSNLAAFSGGKTPSTSHREFWDGEILWVTSKDMKSKYITSSQLRLSALGVEQMQMYQPDTLLLVTRSGILRHTLPVSILKERATINQDLKAIVLYMPQLTEYIYVCLKGMEAQLLLKYTKSGTTVENINFNEFQKVLLPIPPLQEMAKIIMAICKAEHIISPIEDSKVELVEYVAKAKAKILDLAIRGKLVPQDPNDEPASVLLKRIRQEKEELIKQGKIKRNKKESVIFKGEDNSYYEKIGEDVCCIDEEIPYDIPDSWEWLRLKNCCIKEIRRGKSPKYTTKSNTLVFAQKCNTKYNGIDTGLALYLDESILDKYPNEEYMHDGDVVVNSTGTGTLGRVGYYRTTDNSLGLPIVPDSHVTIIRGFRSIQTFYLYIFMKANQSVLEKKGEGSTNQKELKPITLKEILVPIPPASEQQRIKNAITTAFAFVEMIEKSLS
;
A
#
# COMPACT_ATOMS: atom_id res chain seq x y z
N MET A 1 12.49 -12.90 4.77
CA MET A 1 12.44 -13.85 3.63
C MET A 1 11.58 -13.26 2.54
N ASP A 2 12.09 -13.10 1.34
CA ASP A 2 11.35 -12.58 0.17
C ASP A 2 10.54 -13.71 -0.47
N THR A 3 9.28 -13.81 -0.08
CA THR A 3 8.33 -14.82 -0.58
C THR A 3 7.98 -14.63 -2.05
N LYS A 4 8.01 -13.38 -2.54
CA LYS A 4 7.78 -13.08 -3.96
C LYS A 4 8.92 -13.61 -4.83
N ALA A 5 10.16 -13.35 -4.44
CA ALA A 5 11.33 -13.90 -5.14
C ALA A 5 11.36 -15.43 -5.09
N LEU A 6 10.96 -16.03 -3.95
CA LEU A 6 10.85 -17.48 -3.82
C LEU A 6 9.81 -18.07 -4.78
N ARG A 7 8.61 -17.51 -4.85
CA ARG A 7 7.59 -17.91 -5.84
C ARG A 7 8.10 -17.83 -7.27
N GLN A 8 8.71 -16.72 -7.61
CA GLN A 8 9.26 -16.54 -8.97
C GLN A 8 10.34 -17.58 -9.28
N LYS A 9 11.17 -17.92 -8.31
CA LYS A 9 12.20 -18.97 -8.47
C LYS A 9 11.58 -20.36 -8.66
N ILE A 10 10.51 -20.67 -7.92
CA ILE A 10 9.78 -21.95 -8.07
C ILE A 10 9.16 -22.04 -9.48
N LEU A 11 8.54 -20.96 -9.96
CA LEU A 11 7.97 -20.90 -11.31
C LEU A 11 9.06 -21.03 -12.40
N ASP A 12 10.20 -20.36 -12.23
CA ASP A 12 11.35 -20.48 -13.16
C ASP A 12 11.88 -21.92 -13.21
N LEU A 13 12.03 -22.59 -12.05
CA LEU A 13 12.42 -23.99 -11.99
C LEU A 13 11.38 -24.92 -12.65
N ALA A 14 10.09 -24.63 -12.47
CA ALA A 14 9.00 -25.40 -13.04
C ALA A 14 9.02 -25.39 -14.59
N ILE A 15 9.13 -24.21 -15.19
CA ILE A 15 9.10 -24.06 -16.66
C ILE A 15 10.38 -24.52 -17.34
N ARG A 16 11.49 -24.65 -16.58
CA ARG A 16 12.77 -25.19 -17.07
C ARG A 16 12.93 -26.68 -16.82
N GLY A 17 11.91 -27.37 -16.31
CA GLY A 17 11.98 -28.80 -15.97
C GLY A 17 12.98 -29.13 -14.85
N LYS A 18 13.22 -28.19 -13.90
CA LYS A 18 14.17 -28.34 -12.77
C LYS A 18 13.49 -28.44 -11.41
N LEU A 19 12.16 -28.41 -11.39
CA LEU A 19 11.39 -28.43 -10.13
C LEU A 19 11.14 -29.87 -9.64
N VAL A 20 10.96 -30.80 -10.53
CA VAL A 20 10.72 -32.22 -10.26
C VAL A 20 11.69 -33.09 -11.07
N PRO A 21 12.02 -34.30 -10.62
CA PRO A 21 12.83 -35.20 -11.42
C PRO A 21 12.06 -35.69 -12.65
N GLN A 22 12.74 -35.79 -13.80
CA GLN A 22 12.22 -36.38 -15.01
C GLN A 22 12.15 -37.92 -14.87
N ASP A 23 11.13 -38.53 -15.50
CA ASP A 23 11.00 -39.95 -15.63
C ASP A 23 11.17 -40.34 -17.11
N PRO A 24 12.20 -41.10 -17.49
CA PRO A 24 12.41 -41.46 -18.89
C PRO A 24 11.29 -42.35 -19.47
N ASN A 25 10.41 -42.90 -18.63
CA ASN A 25 9.28 -43.71 -19.06
C ASN A 25 8.01 -42.84 -19.30
N ASP A 26 8.02 -41.55 -18.91
CA ASP A 26 6.91 -40.65 -19.19
C ASP A 26 6.77 -40.47 -20.71
N GLU A 27 5.53 -40.48 -21.22
CA GLU A 27 5.26 -40.31 -22.63
C GLU A 27 5.70 -38.90 -23.11
N PRO A 28 6.53 -38.79 -24.17
CA PRO A 28 7.07 -37.49 -24.57
C PRO A 28 5.99 -36.46 -24.90
N ALA A 29 6.26 -35.19 -24.69
CA ALA A 29 5.34 -34.08 -24.96
C ALA A 29 4.91 -33.99 -26.44
N SER A 30 5.74 -34.48 -27.37
CA SER A 30 5.39 -34.54 -28.79
C SER A 30 4.12 -35.36 -29.07
N VAL A 31 3.88 -36.43 -28.30
CA VAL A 31 2.66 -37.24 -28.38
C VAL A 31 1.43 -36.46 -27.86
N LEU A 32 1.60 -35.73 -26.77
CA LEU A 32 0.55 -34.83 -26.27
C LEU A 32 0.17 -33.77 -27.32
N LEU A 33 1.17 -33.13 -27.94
CA LEU A 33 0.94 -32.12 -28.98
C LEU A 33 0.24 -32.72 -30.19
N GLU A 34 0.54 -33.98 -30.59
CA GLU A 34 -0.18 -34.64 -31.68
C GLU A 34 -1.64 -34.93 -31.31
N ARG A 35 -1.93 -35.31 -30.05
CA ARG A 35 -3.33 -35.47 -29.57
C ARG A 35 -4.09 -34.16 -29.64
N ILE A 36 -3.46 -33.02 -29.30
CA ILE A 36 -4.09 -31.69 -29.46
C ILE A 36 -4.45 -31.41 -30.91
N ARG A 37 -3.56 -31.71 -31.85
CA ARG A 37 -3.83 -31.55 -33.30
C ARG A 37 -5.00 -32.43 -33.75
N GLN A 38 -5.06 -33.69 -33.30
CA GLN A 38 -6.17 -34.59 -33.58
C GLN A 38 -7.49 -34.07 -33.02
N GLU A 39 -7.50 -33.60 -31.78
CA GLU A 39 -8.70 -33.03 -31.19
C GLU A 39 -9.19 -31.78 -31.93
N LYS A 40 -8.27 -30.91 -32.37
CA LYS A 40 -8.62 -29.77 -33.25
C LYS A 40 -9.26 -30.20 -34.57
N LYS A 41 -8.74 -31.24 -35.22
CA LYS A 41 -9.33 -31.77 -36.45
C LYS A 41 -10.75 -32.28 -36.19
N LYS A 42 -10.96 -33.03 -35.12
CA LYS A 42 -12.27 -33.50 -34.69
C LYS A 42 -13.24 -32.35 -34.40
N MET A 43 -12.76 -31.28 -33.75
CA MET A 43 -13.58 -30.08 -33.48
C MET A 43 -13.98 -29.36 -34.78
N VAL A 44 -13.15 -29.42 -35.83
CA VAL A 44 -13.53 -28.91 -37.16
C VAL A 44 -14.58 -29.78 -37.81
N GLU A 45 -14.46 -31.11 -37.75
CA GLU A 45 -15.47 -32.07 -38.27
C GLU A 45 -16.82 -31.90 -37.56
N GLU A 46 -16.81 -31.63 -36.27
CA GLU A 46 -17.99 -31.35 -35.45
C GLU A 46 -18.56 -29.93 -35.64
N GLY A 47 -17.92 -29.08 -36.45
CA GLY A 47 -18.35 -27.69 -36.68
C GLY A 47 -18.12 -26.75 -35.52
N LYS A 48 -17.42 -27.20 -34.48
CA LYS A 48 -17.06 -26.38 -33.30
C LYS A 48 -15.90 -25.42 -33.55
N LEU A 49 -15.02 -25.74 -34.54
CA LEU A 49 -13.90 -24.95 -34.98
C LEU A 49 -13.95 -24.74 -36.49
N LYS A 50 -13.52 -23.60 -36.98
CA LYS A 50 -13.51 -23.35 -38.43
C LYS A 50 -12.22 -23.91 -39.06
N ALA A 51 -12.31 -24.52 -40.22
CA ALA A 51 -11.16 -25.07 -40.92
C ALA A 51 -10.01 -24.04 -41.16
N LYS A 52 -10.33 -22.76 -41.26
CA LYS A 52 -9.32 -21.68 -41.36
C LYS A 52 -8.47 -21.51 -40.12
N ASP A 53 -8.98 -21.90 -38.95
CA ASP A 53 -8.30 -21.67 -37.65
C ASP A 53 -7.16 -22.70 -37.45
N ILE A 54 -7.25 -23.89 -38.07
CA ILE A 54 -6.17 -24.89 -38.08
C ILE A 54 -5.16 -24.69 -39.23
N LYS A 55 -5.47 -23.86 -40.23
CA LYS A 55 -4.54 -23.58 -41.34
C LYS A 55 -3.30 -22.79 -40.94
N LYS A 56 -3.30 -22.22 -39.74
CA LYS A 56 -2.18 -21.46 -39.18
C LYS A 56 -1.34 -22.28 -38.21
N ASP A 57 -1.70 -23.54 -37.98
CA ASP A 57 -0.96 -24.40 -37.06
C ASP A 57 0.42 -24.73 -37.62
N THR A 58 1.38 -24.80 -36.75
CA THR A 58 2.77 -25.12 -37.05
C THR A 58 3.24 -26.32 -36.22
N ILE A 59 4.32 -26.94 -36.61
CA ILE A 59 4.96 -28.03 -35.87
C ILE A 59 6.37 -27.61 -35.54
N ILE A 60 6.69 -27.57 -34.25
CA ILE A 60 8.04 -27.30 -33.79
C ILE A 60 8.73 -28.64 -33.51
N PHE A 61 9.94 -28.80 -34.01
CA PHE A 61 10.75 -30.00 -33.82
C PHE A 61 12.24 -29.64 -33.72
N LYS A 62 13.02 -30.54 -33.13
CA LYS A 62 14.47 -30.43 -33.03
C LYS A 62 15.11 -31.18 -34.20
N GLY A 63 15.98 -30.54 -34.97
CA GLY A 63 16.71 -31.11 -36.08
C GLY A 63 17.88 -32.00 -35.63
N GLU A 64 18.51 -32.68 -36.58
CA GLU A 64 19.71 -33.53 -36.34
C GLU A 64 20.91 -32.70 -35.86
N ASP A 65 20.92 -31.41 -36.17
CA ASP A 65 21.89 -30.40 -35.72
C ASP A 65 21.62 -29.85 -34.31
N ASN A 66 20.61 -30.40 -33.62
CA ASN A 66 20.13 -29.96 -32.34
C ASN A 66 19.48 -28.57 -32.29
N LEU A 67 19.25 -27.90 -33.44
CA LEU A 67 18.54 -26.63 -33.52
C LEU A 67 17.02 -26.84 -33.59
N HIS A 68 16.25 -25.83 -33.20
CA HIS A 68 14.79 -25.88 -33.29
C HIS A 68 14.27 -25.29 -34.59
N TYR A 69 13.34 -26.00 -35.18
CA TYR A 69 12.71 -25.65 -36.45
C TYR A 69 11.19 -25.62 -36.33
N GLU A 70 10.57 -24.67 -36.99
CA GLU A 70 9.11 -24.55 -37.13
C GLU A 70 8.71 -24.89 -38.56
N LYS A 71 7.86 -25.92 -38.73
CA LYS A 71 7.30 -26.36 -40.00
C LYS A 71 5.88 -25.83 -40.13
N PHE A 72 5.62 -25.13 -41.22
CA PHE A 72 4.32 -24.61 -41.60
C PHE A 72 3.53 -25.61 -42.45
N LEU A 73 2.20 -25.43 -42.57
CA LEU A 73 1.34 -26.31 -43.33
C LEU A 73 1.65 -26.32 -44.86
N ASP A 74 2.21 -25.24 -45.38
CA ASP A 74 2.66 -25.13 -46.76
C ASP A 74 3.96 -25.90 -47.06
N GLY A 75 4.53 -26.55 -46.04
CA GLY A 75 5.78 -27.28 -46.08
C GLY A 75 7.03 -26.45 -45.83
N THR A 76 6.92 -25.13 -45.66
CA THR A 76 8.05 -24.26 -45.33
C THR A 76 8.60 -24.62 -43.93
N VAL A 77 9.92 -24.59 -43.79
CA VAL A 77 10.63 -24.84 -42.55
C VAL A 77 11.51 -23.64 -42.21
N LYS A 78 11.38 -23.10 -41.00
CA LYS A 78 12.16 -21.96 -40.49
C LYS A 78 12.93 -22.39 -39.26
N CYS A 79 14.22 -22.06 -39.17
CA CYS A 79 14.96 -22.15 -37.91
C CYS A 79 14.45 -21.07 -36.94
N ILE A 80 14.15 -21.47 -35.72
CA ILE A 80 13.63 -20.60 -34.64
C ILE A 80 14.50 -20.63 -33.40
N GLU A 81 15.76 -21.05 -33.51
CA GLU A 81 16.67 -21.16 -32.36
C GLU A 81 16.83 -19.84 -31.62
N ASP A 82 16.88 -18.72 -32.35
CA ASP A 82 16.94 -17.37 -31.75
C ASP A 82 15.68 -16.98 -30.99
N GLU A 83 14.57 -17.68 -31.17
CA GLU A 83 13.31 -17.45 -30.47
C GLU A 83 13.18 -18.29 -29.20
N ILE A 84 14.00 -19.36 -29.04
CA ILE A 84 13.97 -20.26 -27.87
C ILE A 84 14.56 -19.56 -26.66
N PRO A 85 13.79 -19.35 -25.60
CA PRO A 85 14.25 -18.53 -24.48
C PRO A 85 15.21 -19.25 -23.52
N PHE A 86 15.19 -20.58 -23.49
CA PHE A 86 16.06 -21.44 -22.67
C PHE A 86 15.94 -22.91 -23.11
N GLU A 87 16.89 -23.71 -22.68
CA GLU A 87 16.84 -25.16 -22.91
C GLU A 87 15.85 -25.86 -21.97
N VAL A 88 15.22 -26.91 -22.48
CA VAL A 88 14.31 -27.78 -21.73
C VAL A 88 14.82 -29.23 -21.72
N PRO A 89 14.41 -30.08 -20.75
CA PRO A 89 14.81 -31.48 -20.67
C PRO A 89 14.40 -32.29 -21.91
N GLU A 90 15.05 -33.45 -22.10
CA GLU A 90 14.62 -34.44 -23.05
C GLU A 90 13.17 -34.90 -22.74
N GLY A 91 12.39 -35.19 -23.78
CA GLY A 91 10.97 -35.51 -23.61
C GLY A 91 10.03 -34.32 -23.55
N TRP A 92 10.55 -33.09 -23.34
CA TRP A 92 9.80 -31.86 -23.48
C TRP A 92 9.75 -31.40 -24.95
N ALA A 93 8.79 -30.52 -25.25
CA ALA A 93 8.69 -29.90 -26.56
C ALA A 93 8.32 -28.43 -26.43
N TRP A 94 8.74 -27.60 -27.38
CA TRP A 94 8.24 -26.24 -27.55
C TRP A 94 7.01 -26.23 -28.42
N ASP A 95 6.00 -25.41 -28.08
CA ASP A 95 4.89 -25.12 -28.97
C ASP A 95 4.40 -23.68 -28.82
N ARG A 96 3.75 -23.17 -29.86
CA ARG A 96 3.14 -21.83 -29.85
C ARG A 96 1.83 -21.86 -29.04
N LEU A 97 1.58 -20.83 -28.23
CA LEU A 97 0.29 -20.70 -27.54
C LEU A 97 -0.89 -20.73 -28.52
N SER A 98 -0.71 -20.18 -29.73
CA SER A 98 -1.71 -20.23 -30.81
C SER A 98 -2.08 -21.64 -31.28
N ASN A 99 -1.18 -22.61 -31.15
CA ASN A 99 -1.47 -24.00 -31.49
C ASN A 99 -2.29 -24.71 -30.40
N LEU A 100 -2.20 -24.21 -29.14
CA LEU A 100 -2.76 -24.84 -27.94
C LEU A 100 -4.13 -24.29 -27.57
N ALA A 101 -4.50 -23.08 -28.03
CA ALA A 101 -5.69 -22.39 -27.56
C ALA A 101 -6.41 -21.59 -28.67
N ALA A 102 -7.71 -21.40 -28.45
CA ALA A 102 -8.53 -20.39 -29.14
C ALA A 102 -8.58 -19.10 -28.34
N PHE A 103 -8.69 -17.96 -29.03
CA PHE A 103 -8.67 -16.63 -28.43
C PHE A 103 -9.90 -15.83 -28.79
N SER A 104 -10.44 -15.11 -27.82
CA SER A 104 -11.53 -14.18 -28.04
C SER A 104 -11.45 -12.99 -27.08
N GLY A 105 -12.12 -11.89 -27.43
CA GLY A 105 -12.20 -10.71 -26.60
C GLY A 105 -13.59 -10.54 -26.01
N GLY A 106 -13.66 -9.77 -24.93
CA GLY A 106 -14.92 -9.41 -24.33
C GLY A 106 -15.54 -8.13 -24.92
N LYS A 107 -16.68 -7.78 -24.37
CA LYS A 107 -17.43 -6.56 -24.68
C LYS A 107 -17.96 -5.91 -23.41
N THR A 108 -18.32 -4.63 -23.51
CA THR A 108 -19.06 -3.93 -22.44
C THR A 108 -20.49 -3.70 -22.93
N PRO A 109 -21.50 -4.19 -22.23
CA PRO A 109 -22.88 -3.82 -22.50
C PRO A 109 -23.10 -2.32 -22.28
N SER A 110 -24.13 -1.76 -22.90
CA SER A 110 -24.47 -0.35 -22.71
C SER A 110 -24.78 -0.07 -21.23
N THR A 111 -24.08 0.89 -20.66
CA THR A 111 -24.27 1.33 -19.27
C THR A 111 -25.53 2.16 -19.07
N SER A 112 -26.16 2.65 -20.16
CA SER A 112 -27.45 3.35 -20.12
C SER A 112 -28.65 2.43 -19.91
N HIS A 113 -28.49 1.15 -20.19
CA HIS A 113 -29.50 0.11 -20.01
C HIS A 113 -29.33 -0.61 -18.68
N ARG A 114 -29.99 -0.12 -17.63
CA ARG A 114 -29.90 -0.69 -16.28
C ARG A 114 -30.34 -2.14 -16.21
N GLU A 115 -31.29 -2.55 -17.07
CA GLU A 115 -31.79 -3.91 -17.20
C GLU A 115 -30.74 -4.95 -17.61
N PHE A 116 -29.58 -4.51 -18.10
CA PHE A 116 -28.46 -5.41 -18.44
C PHE A 116 -27.60 -5.76 -17.23
N TRP A 117 -27.72 -5.01 -16.13
CA TRP A 117 -26.84 -5.08 -14.97
C TRP A 117 -27.55 -5.69 -13.75
N ASP A 118 -26.78 -5.93 -12.67
CA ASP A 118 -27.26 -6.42 -11.37
C ASP A 118 -27.97 -7.80 -11.40
N GLY A 119 -27.58 -8.66 -12.36
CA GLY A 119 -28.01 -10.04 -12.46
C GLY A 119 -27.10 -11.02 -11.71
N GLU A 120 -27.10 -12.29 -12.14
CA GLU A 120 -26.34 -13.37 -11.49
C GLU A 120 -25.04 -13.73 -12.23
N ILE A 121 -24.89 -13.32 -13.49
CA ILE A 121 -23.80 -13.76 -14.35
C ILE A 121 -22.59 -12.83 -14.16
N LEU A 122 -21.43 -13.42 -13.92
CA LEU A 122 -20.19 -12.66 -13.72
C LEU A 122 -19.83 -11.87 -14.97
N TRP A 123 -19.50 -10.58 -14.78
CA TRP A 123 -18.87 -9.75 -15.80
C TRP A 123 -17.50 -9.30 -15.29
N VAL A 124 -16.46 -9.98 -15.77
CA VAL A 124 -15.10 -9.84 -15.27
C VAL A 124 -14.37 -8.70 -15.97
N THR A 125 -13.68 -7.90 -15.17
CA THR A 125 -12.83 -6.78 -15.59
C THR A 125 -11.41 -6.95 -15.06
N SER A 126 -10.49 -6.07 -15.46
CA SER A 126 -9.13 -6.05 -14.89
C SER A 126 -9.09 -5.83 -13.37
N LYS A 127 -10.13 -5.23 -12.79
CA LYS A 127 -10.24 -5.01 -11.33
C LYS A 127 -10.49 -6.28 -10.54
N ASP A 128 -11.06 -7.29 -11.19
CA ASP A 128 -11.38 -8.59 -10.58
C ASP A 128 -10.18 -9.55 -10.66
N MET A 129 -9.18 -9.26 -11.50
CA MET A 129 -8.01 -10.11 -11.77
C MET A 129 -6.91 -9.98 -10.69
N LYS A 130 -7.26 -10.15 -9.42
CA LYS A 130 -6.34 -10.00 -8.27
C LYS A 130 -5.78 -11.33 -7.76
N SER A 131 -6.39 -12.44 -8.14
CA SER A 131 -6.03 -13.79 -7.69
C SER A 131 -5.90 -14.74 -8.87
N LYS A 132 -5.28 -15.90 -8.63
CA LYS A 132 -5.16 -16.97 -9.62
C LYS A 132 -6.52 -17.44 -10.12
N TYR A 133 -7.50 -17.57 -9.23
CA TYR A 133 -8.84 -18.06 -9.55
C TYR A 133 -9.88 -16.96 -9.43
N ILE A 134 -10.79 -16.91 -10.41
CA ILE A 134 -11.95 -16.00 -10.39
C ILE A 134 -13.20 -16.81 -10.10
N THR A 135 -13.81 -16.54 -8.94
CA THR A 135 -15.08 -17.11 -8.46
C THR A 135 -16.17 -16.05 -8.31
N SER A 136 -15.83 -14.78 -8.43
CA SER A 136 -16.75 -13.65 -8.30
C SER A 136 -16.26 -12.45 -9.12
N SER A 137 -17.13 -11.47 -9.34
CA SER A 137 -16.82 -10.18 -9.96
C SER A 137 -17.54 -9.04 -9.26
N GLN A 138 -17.02 -7.83 -9.37
CA GLN A 138 -17.62 -6.62 -8.78
C GLN A 138 -18.98 -6.29 -9.45
N LEU A 139 -19.08 -6.54 -10.74
CA LEU A 139 -20.28 -6.28 -11.54
C LEU A 139 -20.81 -7.59 -12.11
N ARG A 140 -22.12 -7.66 -12.26
CA ARG A 140 -22.82 -8.83 -12.80
C ARG A 140 -23.81 -8.39 -13.87
N LEU A 141 -24.10 -9.29 -14.79
CA LEU A 141 -25.07 -9.08 -15.85
C LEU A 141 -26.34 -9.91 -15.65
N SER A 142 -27.47 -9.36 -16.10
CA SER A 142 -28.73 -10.07 -16.21
C SER A 142 -28.71 -11.02 -17.43
N ALA A 143 -29.72 -11.87 -17.55
CA ALA A 143 -29.90 -12.73 -18.73
C ALA A 143 -29.96 -11.90 -20.02
N LEU A 144 -30.63 -10.74 -20.01
CA LEU A 144 -30.70 -9.82 -21.15
C LEU A 144 -29.31 -9.23 -21.48
N GLY A 145 -28.53 -8.89 -20.45
CA GLY A 145 -27.20 -8.31 -20.63
C GLY A 145 -26.20 -9.27 -21.29
N VAL A 146 -26.42 -10.57 -21.21
CA VAL A 146 -25.52 -11.58 -21.80
C VAL A 146 -25.95 -12.07 -23.19
N GLU A 147 -27.15 -11.77 -23.69
CA GLU A 147 -27.64 -12.27 -24.98
C GLU A 147 -26.70 -11.99 -26.15
N GLN A 148 -25.99 -10.86 -26.11
CA GLN A 148 -25.01 -10.46 -27.15
C GLN A 148 -23.57 -10.66 -26.71
N MET A 149 -23.33 -11.36 -25.61
CA MET A 149 -22.02 -11.58 -25.03
C MET A 149 -21.54 -13.00 -25.28
N GLN A 150 -20.23 -13.16 -25.36
CA GLN A 150 -19.64 -14.51 -25.33
C GLN A 150 -19.55 -14.98 -23.89
N MET A 151 -20.13 -16.14 -23.60
CA MET A 151 -20.04 -16.83 -22.31
C MET A 151 -18.81 -17.73 -22.32
N TYR A 152 -17.99 -17.61 -21.28
CA TYR A 152 -16.82 -18.45 -21.05
C TYR A 152 -17.09 -19.45 -19.95
N GLN A 153 -16.58 -20.66 -20.12
CA GLN A 153 -16.74 -21.78 -19.19
C GLN A 153 -15.63 -21.75 -18.13
N PRO A 154 -15.81 -22.45 -17.00
CA PRO A 154 -14.70 -22.75 -16.08
C PRO A 154 -13.47 -23.29 -16.82
N ASP A 155 -12.30 -23.09 -16.19
CA ASP A 155 -10.96 -23.41 -16.74
C ASP A 155 -10.56 -22.62 -17.99
N THR A 156 -11.26 -21.52 -18.30
CA THR A 156 -10.80 -20.53 -19.27
C THR A 156 -9.76 -19.61 -18.60
N LEU A 157 -8.59 -19.43 -19.25
CA LEU A 157 -7.61 -18.42 -18.84
C LEU A 157 -8.05 -17.04 -19.33
N LEU A 158 -7.95 -16.05 -18.44
CA LEU A 158 -8.15 -14.65 -18.77
C LEU A 158 -6.82 -13.90 -18.68
N LEU A 159 -6.58 -13.01 -19.62
CA LEU A 159 -5.40 -12.15 -19.71
C LEU A 159 -5.83 -10.69 -19.82
N VAL A 160 -5.27 -9.80 -19.00
CA VAL A 160 -5.43 -8.36 -19.18
C VAL A 160 -4.53 -7.91 -20.33
N THR A 161 -5.12 -7.28 -21.35
CA THR A 161 -4.40 -6.80 -22.51
C THR A 161 -4.29 -5.28 -22.60
N ARG A 162 -5.05 -4.55 -21.77
CA ARG A 162 -5.05 -3.09 -21.71
C ARG A 162 -5.25 -2.61 -20.27
N SER A 163 -4.20 -2.07 -19.65
CA SER A 163 -4.26 -1.48 -18.30
C SER A 163 -2.92 -0.85 -17.92
N GLY A 164 -2.94 0.17 -17.05
CA GLY A 164 -1.71 0.72 -16.45
C GLY A 164 -0.94 -0.27 -15.55
N ILE A 165 -1.60 -1.34 -15.10
CA ILE A 165 -0.97 -2.39 -14.27
C ILE A 165 0.09 -3.18 -15.04
N LEU A 166 0.03 -3.20 -16.39
CA LEU A 166 0.98 -3.89 -17.28
C LEU A 166 2.40 -3.30 -17.20
N ARG A 167 2.60 -2.16 -16.54
CA ARG A 167 3.94 -1.64 -16.19
C ARG A 167 4.67 -2.51 -15.17
N HIS A 168 3.93 -3.28 -14.37
CA HIS A 168 4.48 -3.96 -13.21
C HIS A 168 4.18 -5.46 -13.18
N THR A 169 3.09 -5.89 -13.77
CA THR A 169 2.64 -7.28 -13.70
C THR A 169 1.79 -7.64 -14.93
N LEU A 170 1.77 -8.92 -15.28
CA LEU A 170 0.90 -9.53 -16.27
C LEU A 170 -0.27 -10.23 -15.54
N PRO A 171 -1.44 -9.60 -15.40
CA PRO A 171 -2.56 -10.25 -14.72
C PRO A 171 -3.11 -11.36 -15.61
N VAL A 172 -3.00 -12.58 -15.11
CA VAL A 172 -3.55 -13.80 -15.69
C VAL A 172 -4.36 -14.49 -14.59
N SER A 173 -5.55 -14.97 -14.89
CA SER A 173 -6.40 -15.71 -13.95
C SER A 173 -7.16 -16.83 -14.67
N ILE A 174 -7.62 -17.81 -13.89
CA ILE A 174 -8.40 -18.95 -14.35
C ILE A 174 -9.84 -18.78 -13.86
N LEU A 175 -10.82 -18.84 -14.75
CA LEU A 175 -12.24 -18.87 -14.38
C LEU A 175 -12.57 -20.17 -13.64
N LYS A 176 -13.30 -20.06 -12.53
CA LYS A 176 -13.92 -21.21 -11.84
C LYS A 176 -15.44 -21.23 -11.95
N GLU A 177 -16.02 -20.12 -12.38
CA GLU A 177 -17.44 -19.96 -12.66
C GLU A 177 -17.64 -19.48 -14.11
N ARG A 178 -18.85 -19.66 -14.64
CA ARG A 178 -19.22 -19.10 -15.94
C ARG A 178 -19.18 -17.57 -15.89
N ALA A 179 -18.58 -16.96 -16.89
CA ALA A 179 -18.43 -15.51 -16.91
C ALA A 179 -18.47 -14.93 -18.32
N THR A 180 -18.81 -13.66 -18.40
CA THR A 180 -18.51 -12.79 -19.53
C THR A 180 -17.35 -11.87 -19.15
N ILE A 181 -16.68 -11.24 -20.12
CA ILE A 181 -15.51 -10.38 -19.87
C ILE A 181 -15.64 -9.04 -20.59
N ASN A 182 -14.95 -8.02 -20.10
CA ASN A 182 -14.88 -6.72 -20.77
C ASN A 182 -13.87 -6.71 -21.93
N GLN A 183 -13.83 -5.63 -22.69
CA GLN A 183 -12.96 -5.47 -23.88
C GLN A 183 -11.46 -5.41 -23.56
N ASP A 184 -11.08 -5.11 -22.31
CA ASP A 184 -9.67 -5.00 -21.89
C ASP A 184 -9.05 -6.38 -21.58
N LEU A 185 -9.89 -7.42 -21.59
CA LEU A 185 -9.50 -8.80 -21.36
C LEU A 185 -9.52 -9.61 -22.65
N LYS A 186 -8.67 -10.62 -22.69
CA LYS A 186 -8.73 -11.73 -23.66
C LYS A 186 -8.93 -13.04 -22.92
N ALA A 187 -9.80 -13.86 -23.47
CA ALA A 187 -9.96 -15.24 -23.06
C ALA A 187 -9.05 -16.13 -23.91
N ILE A 188 -8.39 -17.06 -23.25
CA ILE A 188 -7.54 -18.11 -23.81
C ILE A 188 -8.19 -19.44 -23.46
N VAL A 189 -8.84 -20.05 -24.42
CA VAL A 189 -9.58 -21.31 -24.25
C VAL A 189 -8.74 -22.44 -24.81
N LEU A 190 -8.15 -23.25 -23.94
CA LEU A 190 -7.28 -24.35 -24.35
C LEU A 190 -8.08 -25.48 -24.99
N TYR A 191 -7.57 -26.08 -26.07
CA TYR A 191 -8.18 -27.23 -26.73
C TYR A 191 -8.17 -28.48 -25.83
N MET A 192 -7.23 -28.54 -24.90
CA MET A 192 -7.22 -29.53 -23.81
C MET A 192 -7.22 -28.80 -22.46
N PRO A 193 -8.35 -28.77 -21.73
CA PRO A 193 -8.47 -28.04 -20.46
C PRO A 193 -7.48 -28.47 -19.37
N GLN A 194 -6.98 -29.70 -19.43
CA GLN A 194 -5.95 -30.21 -18.50
C GLN A 194 -4.65 -29.39 -18.52
N LEU A 195 -4.39 -28.63 -19.58
CA LEU A 195 -3.22 -27.77 -19.70
C LEU A 195 -3.37 -26.42 -18.98
N THR A 196 -4.58 -26.02 -18.60
CA THR A 196 -4.89 -24.66 -18.11
C THR A 196 -4.01 -24.24 -16.95
N GLU A 197 -3.86 -25.08 -15.94
CA GLU A 197 -3.05 -24.80 -14.76
C GLU A 197 -1.56 -24.64 -15.12
N TYR A 198 -1.06 -25.47 -16.03
CA TYR A 198 0.33 -25.41 -16.44
C TYR A 198 0.61 -24.20 -17.36
N ILE A 199 -0.28 -23.89 -18.27
CA ILE A 199 -0.14 -22.68 -19.11
C ILE A 199 -0.18 -21.42 -18.25
N TYR A 200 -1.00 -21.37 -17.21
CA TYR A 200 -0.94 -20.31 -16.18
C TYR A 200 0.46 -20.21 -15.56
N VAL A 201 1.05 -21.35 -15.16
CA VAL A 201 2.42 -21.41 -14.61
C VAL A 201 3.45 -20.86 -15.60
N CYS A 202 3.36 -21.24 -16.88
CA CYS A 202 4.25 -20.73 -17.93
C CYS A 202 4.13 -19.20 -18.07
N LEU A 203 2.91 -18.67 -18.19
CA LEU A 203 2.69 -17.24 -18.35
C LEU A 203 3.19 -16.43 -17.15
N LYS A 204 3.03 -16.97 -15.93
CA LYS A 204 3.53 -16.33 -14.71
C LYS A 204 5.05 -16.52 -14.52
N GLY A 205 5.59 -17.66 -14.90
CA GLY A 205 7.04 -17.93 -14.85
C GLY A 205 7.84 -17.05 -15.81
N MET A 206 7.27 -16.76 -16.97
CA MET A 206 7.86 -15.92 -18.01
C MET A 206 7.41 -14.44 -17.94
N GLU A 207 6.68 -14.02 -16.91
CA GLU A 207 5.99 -12.72 -16.82
C GLU A 207 6.86 -11.53 -17.22
N ALA A 208 8.07 -11.42 -16.66
CA ALA A 208 8.98 -10.31 -16.93
C ALA A 208 9.40 -10.24 -18.40
N GLN A 209 9.70 -11.39 -19.00
CA GLN A 209 10.08 -11.48 -20.43
C GLN A 209 8.89 -11.15 -21.35
N LEU A 210 7.69 -11.64 -21.00
CA LEU A 210 6.47 -11.39 -21.77
C LEU A 210 6.09 -9.90 -21.75
N LEU A 211 6.16 -9.25 -20.60
CA LEU A 211 5.92 -7.82 -20.47
C LEU A 211 6.92 -7.02 -21.30
N LEU A 212 8.21 -7.32 -21.18
CA LEU A 212 9.26 -6.62 -21.94
C LEU A 212 9.07 -6.75 -23.45
N LYS A 213 8.76 -7.97 -23.92
CA LYS A 213 8.69 -8.27 -25.36
C LYS A 213 7.40 -7.80 -26.02
N TYR A 214 6.26 -7.90 -25.33
CA TYR A 214 4.95 -7.73 -25.94
C TYR A 214 4.16 -6.50 -25.50
N THR A 215 4.62 -5.75 -24.48
CA THR A 215 3.95 -4.52 -24.06
C THR A 215 4.41 -3.33 -24.91
N LYS A 216 3.43 -2.57 -25.40
CA LYS A 216 3.64 -1.28 -26.08
C LYS A 216 3.22 -0.16 -25.14
N SER A 217 4.11 0.83 -24.96
CA SER A 217 3.79 2.03 -24.19
C SER A 217 2.74 2.86 -24.93
N GLY A 218 1.61 3.12 -24.27
CA GLY A 218 0.60 4.07 -24.72
C GLY A 218 0.76 5.41 -23.99
N THR A 219 0.14 6.46 -24.51
CA THR A 219 0.16 7.80 -23.86
C THR A 219 -0.49 7.81 -22.48
N THR A 220 -1.47 6.95 -22.25
CA THR A 220 -2.23 6.87 -21.00
C THR A 220 -2.25 5.49 -20.37
N VAL A 221 -2.22 4.42 -21.17
CA VAL A 221 -2.38 3.04 -20.72
C VAL A 221 -1.53 2.12 -21.60
N GLU A 222 -0.84 1.16 -20.99
CA GLU A 222 -0.09 0.12 -21.68
C GLU A 222 -1.04 -0.88 -22.35
N ASN A 223 -0.59 -1.40 -23.50
CA ASN A 223 -1.31 -2.40 -24.27
C ASN A 223 -0.37 -3.56 -24.65
N ILE A 224 -0.89 -4.79 -24.57
CA ILE A 224 -0.21 -5.96 -25.12
C ILE A 224 -0.46 -6.05 -26.62
N ASN A 225 0.60 -6.21 -27.41
CA ASN A 225 0.48 -6.61 -28.81
C ASN A 225 0.01 -8.07 -28.88
N PHE A 226 -1.31 -8.26 -28.77
CA PHE A 226 -1.89 -9.57 -28.60
C PHE A 226 -1.66 -10.49 -29.83
N ASN A 227 -1.57 -9.93 -31.02
CA ASN A 227 -1.30 -10.72 -32.24
C ASN A 227 0.09 -11.38 -32.20
N GLU A 228 1.08 -10.72 -31.62
CA GLU A 228 2.40 -11.30 -31.41
C GLU A 228 2.45 -12.15 -30.13
N PHE A 229 1.72 -11.76 -29.10
CA PHE A 229 1.62 -12.53 -27.85
C PHE A 229 1.07 -13.95 -28.07
N GLN A 230 0.11 -14.15 -28.99
CA GLN A 230 -0.41 -15.48 -29.33
C GLN A 230 0.68 -16.44 -29.86
N LYS A 231 1.76 -15.89 -30.42
CA LYS A 231 2.89 -16.67 -30.99
C LYS A 231 3.94 -17.02 -29.92
N VAL A 232 3.72 -16.70 -28.65
CA VAL A 232 4.68 -17.01 -27.59
C VAL A 232 4.97 -18.51 -27.56
N LEU A 233 6.25 -18.85 -27.46
CA LEU A 233 6.73 -20.21 -27.28
C LEU A 233 6.57 -20.61 -25.81
N LEU A 234 5.95 -21.75 -25.58
CA LEU A 234 5.76 -22.34 -24.27
C LEU A 234 6.43 -23.71 -24.19
N PRO A 235 7.16 -23.99 -23.10
CA PRO A 235 7.76 -25.30 -22.86
C PRO A 235 6.69 -26.27 -22.39
N ILE A 236 6.50 -27.37 -23.08
CA ILE A 236 5.47 -28.37 -22.76
C ILE A 236 6.14 -29.63 -22.26
N PRO A 237 5.92 -30.06 -21.00
CA PRO A 237 6.42 -31.32 -20.46
C PRO A 237 5.54 -32.51 -20.85
N PRO A 238 6.01 -33.73 -20.64
CA PRO A 238 5.17 -34.91 -20.55
C PRO A 238 3.98 -34.67 -19.61
N LEU A 239 2.80 -35.20 -19.94
CA LEU A 239 1.57 -34.94 -19.19
C LEU A 239 1.68 -35.39 -17.71
N GLN A 240 2.35 -36.51 -17.47
CA GLN A 240 2.59 -37.04 -16.13
C GLN A 240 3.51 -36.12 -15.32
N GLU A 241 4.56 -35.60 -15.95
CA GLU A 241 5.47 -34.65 -15.32
C GLU A 241 4.79 -33.31 -15.05
N MET A 242 3.92 -32.84 -15.95
CA MET A 242 3.09 -31.65 -15.75
C MET A 242 2.27 -31.74 -14.46
N ALA A 243 1.65 -32.89 -14.20
CA ALA A 243 0.90 -33.11 -12.97
C ALA A 243 1.80 -33.05 -11.72
N LYS A 244 3.00 -33.66 -11.79
CA LYS A 244 4.00 -33.60 -10.71
C LYS A 244 4.45 -32.15 -10.42
N ILE A 245 4.69 -31.35 -11.47
CA ILE A 245 5.05 -29.93 -11.39
C ILE A 245 3.95 -29.12 -10.68
N ILE A 246 2.69 -29.27 -11.12
CA ILE A 246 1.54 -28.56 -10.51
C ILE A 246 1.42 -28.92 -9.02
N MET A 247 1.53 -30.21 -8.70
CA MET A 247 1.50 -30.68 -7.30
C MET A 247 2.64 -30.09 -6.45
N ALA A 248 3.85 -29.99 -7.00
CA ALA A 248 5.00 -29.42 -6.30
C ALA A 248 4.80 -27.92 -6.04
N ILE A 249 4.27 -27.18 -7.02
CA ILE A 249 3.90 -25.76 -6.86
C ILE A 249 2.81 -25.61 -5.79
N CYS A 250 1.76 -26.43 -5.83
CA CYS A 250 0.70 -26.38 -4.81
C CYS A 250 1.23 -26.65 -3.40
N LYS A 251 2.13 -27.61 -3.24
CA LYS A 251 2.79 -27.87 -1.94
C LYS A 251 3.62 -26.68 -1.48
N ALA A 252 4.39 -26.05 -2.37
CA ALA A 252 5.17 -24.86 -2.06
C ALA A 252 4.26 -23.67 -1.66
N GLU A 253 3.17 -23.44 -2.38
CA GLU A 253 2.19 -22.39 -2.05
C GLU A 253 1.54 -22.64 -0.68
N HIS A 254 1.23 -23.87 -0.35
CA HIS A 254 0.69 -24.24 0.96
C HIS A 254 1.64 -23.90 2.12
N ILE A 255 2.94 -23.82 1.86
CA ILE A 255 3.95 -23.39 2.85
C ILE A 255 4.13 -21.88 2.82
N ILE A 256 4.15 -21.27 1.65
CA ILE A 256 4.46 -19.84 1.47
C ILE A 256 3.30 -18.95 1.94
N SER A 257 2.06 -19.34 1.60
CA SER A 257 0.87 -18.50 1.89
C SER A 257 0.69 -18.22 3.39
N PRO A 258 0.77 -19.20 4.31
CA PRO A 258 0.68 -18.94 5.74
C PRO A 258 1.79 -18.03 6.28
N ILE A 259 2.98 -18.08 5.66
CA ILE A 259 4.08 -17.18 6.04
C ILE A 259 3.75 -15.72 5.69
N GLU A 260 3.15 -15.49 4.54
CA GLU A 260 2.71 -14.14 4.14
C GLU A 260 1.57 -13.63 5.01
N ASP A 261 0.58 -14.48 5.27
CA ASP A 261 -0.55 -14.14 6.14
C ASP A 261 -0.06 -13.78 7.55
N SER A 262 0.87 -14.57 8.10
CA SER A 262 1.50 -14.30 9.39
C SER A 262 2.32 -13.00 9.39
N LYS A 263 2.99 -12.65 8.27
CA LYS A 263 3.68 -11.36 8.13
C LYS A 263 2.69 -10.19 8.20
N VAL A 264 1.59 -10.29 7.49
CA VAL A 264 0.54 -9.24 7.49
C VAL A 264 -0.03 -9.05 8.89
N GLU A 265 -0.39 -10.15 9.57
CA GLU A 265 -0.89 -10.11 10.94
C GLU A 265 0.13 -9.49 11.90
N LEU A 266 1.41 -9.85 11.78
CA LEU A 266 2.46 -9.33 12.64
C LEU A 266 2.67 -7.82 12.44
N VAL A 267 2.56 -7.30 11.22
CA VAL A 267 2.57 -5.85 10.95
C VAL A 267 1.41 -5.15 11.67
N GLU A 268 0.22 -5.75 11.67
CA GLU A 268 -0.93 -5.20 12.39
C GLU A 268 -0.72 -5.23 13.92
N TYR A 269 -0.19 -6.34 14.46
CA TYR A 269 0.13 -6.45 15.90
C TYR A 269 1.18 -5.42 16.32
N VAL A 270 2.18 -5.18 15.50
CA VAL A 270 3.19 -4.15 15.73
C VAL A 270 2.55 -2.76 15.80
N ALA A 271 1.66 -2.43 14.87
CA ALA A 271 0.94 -1.16 14.90
C ALA A 271 0.06 -1.01 16.16
N LYS A 272 -0.65 -2.08 16.54
CA LYS A 272 -1.45 -2.13 17.77
C LYS A 272 -0.58 -1.98 19.02
N ALA A 273 0.59 -2.62 19.06
CA ALA A 273 1.54 -2.51 20.17
C ALA A 273 2.05 -1.07 20.31
N LYS A 274 2.47 -0.40 19.22
CA LYS A 274 2.86 1.02 19.24
C LYS A 274 1.74 1.91 19.79
N ALA A 275 0.51 1.72 19.33
CA ALA A 275 -0.64 2.47 19.81
C ALA A 275 -0.90 2.23 21.30
N LYS A 276 -0.77 0.96 21.77
CA LYS A 276 -0.97 0.61 23.18
C LYS A 276 0.11 1.18 24.09
N ILE A 277 1.38 1.19 23.66
CA ILE A 277 2.48 1.81 24.40
C ILE A 277 2.21 3.32 24.60
N LEU A 278 1.78 4.01 23.54
CA LEU A 278 1.43 5.43 23.61
C LEU A 278 0.22 5.67 24.53
N ASP A 279 -0.83 4.85 24.46
CA ASP A 279 -2.00 4.93 25.34
C ASP A 279 -1.62 4.75 26.82
N LEU A 280 -0.78 3.75 27.12
CA LEU A 280 -0.28 3.53 28.48
C LEU A 280 0.56 4.72 28.99
N ALA A 281 1.35 5.33 28.11
CA ALA A 281 2.18 6.49 28.45
C ALA A 281 1.36 7.70 28.87
N ILE A 282 0.31 8.01 28.12
CA ILE A 282 -0.51 9.20 28.40
C ILE A 282 -1.51 9.00 29.56
N ARG A 283 -1.68 7.76 30.02
CA ARG A 283 -2.53 7.40 31.18
C ARG A 283 -1.72 7.14 32.46
N GLY A 284 -0.41 7.38 32.47
CA GLY A 284 0.45 7.13 33.62
C GLY A 284 0.61 5.64 33.97
N LYS A 285 0.45 4.73 33.00
CA LYS A 285 0.50 3.27 33.19
C LYS A 285 1.71 2.62 32.52
N LEU A 286 2.56 3.38 31.82
CA LEU A 286 3.73 2.84 31.13
C LEU A 286 4.93 2.64 32.05
N VAL A 287 5.11 3.51 33.03
CA VAL A 287 6.19 3.47 34.01
C VAL A 287 5.62 3.48 35.40
N PRO A 288 6.32 2.90 36.42
CA PRO A 288 5.88 2.99 37.81
C PRO A 288 5.80 4.44 38.30
N GLN A 289 4.77 4.74 39.09
CA GLN A 289 4.67 5.99 39.80
C GLN A 289 5.70 6.01 40.95
N ASP A 290 6.45 7.10 41.09
CA ASP A 290 7.40 7.29 42.18
C ASP A 290 6.83 8.32 43.16
N PRO A 291 6.55 7.95 44.41
CA PRO A 291 6.01 8.87 45.43
C PRO A 291 6.99 9.99 45.80
N ASN A 292 8.27 9.87 45.47
CA ASN A 292 9.29 10.91 45.67
C ASN A 292 9.35 11.93 44.53
N ASP A 293 8.65 11.69 43.42
CA ASP A 293 8.60 12.66 42.32
C ASP A 293 7.89 13.94 42.79
N GLU A 294 8.44 15.06 42.38
CA GLU A 294 7.79 16.35 42.59
C GLU A 294 6.49 16.40 41.77
N PRO A 295 5.31 16.59 42.38
CA PRO A 295 4.03 16.51 41.70
C PRO A 295 3.90 17.56 40.57
N ALA A 296 3.09 17.26 39.56
CA ALA A 296 2.89 18.12 38.40
C ALA A 296 2.38 19.52 38.75
N SER A 297 1.68 19.68 39.90
CA SER A 297 1.24 20.99 40.38
C SER A 297 2.41 21.97 40.61
N VAL A 298 3.58 21.48 41.04
CA VAL A 298 4.81 22.30 41.16
C VAL A 298 5.38 22.64 39.78
N LEU A 299 5.39 21.69 38.86
CA LEU A 299 5.77 21.95 37.46
C LEU A 299 4.88 23.04 36.83
N LEU A 300 3.56 23.01 37.08
CA LEU A 300 2.64 24.04 36.60
C LEU A 300 2.95 25.42 37.18
N LYS A 301 3.39 25.51 38.42
CA LYS A 301 3.87 26.78 39.01
C LYS A 301 5.10 27.31 38.28
N ARG A 302 6.05 26.45 37.95
CA ARG A 302 7.25 26.84 37.15
C ARG A 302 6.85 27.31 35.74
N ILE A 303 5.93 26.65 35.08
CA ILE A 303 5.42 27.08 33.77
C ILE A 303 4.82 28.48 33.85
N ARG A 304 4.02 28.76 34.89
CA ARG A 304 3.46 30.10 35.12
C ARG A 304 4.55 31.14 35.36
N GLN A 305 5.59 30.83 36.13
CA GLN A 305 6.74 31.72 36.35
C GLN A 305 7.48 31.98 35.04
N GLU A 306 7.83 30.94 34.27
CA GLU A 306 8.47 31.07 32.96
C GLU A 306 7.64 31.96 32.04
N LYS A 307 6.33 31.77 32.01
CA LYS A 307 5.40 32.56 31.21
C LYS A 307 5.41 34.05 31.63
N GLU A 308 5.35 34.35 32.92
CA GLU A 308 5.42 35.73 33.43
C GLU A 308 6.75 36.42 33.08
N GLU A 309 7.87 35.70 33.15
CA GLU A 309 9.17 36.22 32.75
C GLU A 309 9.20 36.55 31.24
N LEU A 310 8.64 35.69 30.39
CA LEU A 310 8.58 35.90 28.93
C LEU A 310 7.64 37.09 28.60
N ILE A 311 6.56 37.27 29.36
CA ILE A 311 5.68 38.44 29.22
C ILE A 311 6.43 39.73 29.60
N LYS A 312 7.15 39.74 30.73
CA LYS A 312 7.99 40.89 31.15
C LYS A 312 9.07 41.23 30.13
N GLN A 313 9.62 40.23 29.46
CA GLN A 313 10.60 40.40 28.36
C GLN A 313 9.97 40.81 27.04
N GLY A 314 8.65 40.94 26.95
CA GLY A 314 7.93 41.28 25.71
C GLY A 314 7.96 40.18 24.64
N LYS A 315 8.38 38.96 24.99
CA LYS A 315 8.47 37.83 24.06
C LYS A 315 7.13 37.18 23.79
N ILE A 316 6.21 37.20 24.74
CA ILE A 316 4.82 36.72 24.56
C ILE A 316 3.83 37.74 25.12
N LYS A 317 2.63 37.74 24.55
CA LYS A 317 1.54 38.62 25.03
C LYS A 317 0.78 37.98 26.16
N ARG A 318 0.38 38.80 27.15
CA ARG A 318 -0.49 38.35 28.25
C ARG A 318 -1.86 37.93 27.70
N ASN A 319 -2.25 36.70 28.00
CA ASN A 319 -3.61 36.25 27.71
C ASN A 319 -4.54 36.62 28.88
N LYS A 320 -5.57 37.41 28.56
CA LYS A 320 -6.56 37.86 29.57
C LYS A 320 -7.50 36.75 30.08
N LYS A 321 -7.55 35.61 29.36
CA LYS A 321 -8.42 34.45 29.66
C LYS A 321 -7.60 33.20 29.94
N GLU A 322 -6.64 33.30 30.86
CA GLU A 322 -5.90 32.12 31.31
C GLU A 322 -6.80 31.24 32.15
N SER A 323 -6.79 29.93 31.86
CA SER A 323 -7.58 28.97 32.63
C SER A 323 -6.70 28.13 33.55
N VAL A 324 -7.28 27.72 34.69
CA VAL A 324 -6.68 26.82 35.66
C VAL A 324 -7.65 25.67 35.89
N ILE A 325 -7.18 24.45 35.64
CA ILE A 325 -7.96 23.24 35.94
C ILE A 325 -7.56 22.73 37.31
N PHE A 326 -8.53 22.28 38.10
CA PHE A 326 -8.33 21.73 39.44
C PHE A 326 -9.40 20.69 39.75
N LYS A 327 -9.11 19.79 40.68
CA LYS A 327 -10.03 18.79 41.18
C LYS A 327 -10.74 19.34 42.45
N GLY A 328 -12.06 19.33 42.45
CA GLY A 328 -12.88 19.77 43.59
C GLY A 328 -12.93 18.74 44.72
N GLU A 329 -13.54 19.11 45.85
CA GLU A 329 -13.73 18.22 46.99
C GLU A 329 -14.67 17.05 46.71
N ASP A 330 -15.52 17.21 45.68
CA ASP A 330 -16.42 16.17 45.15
C ASP A 330 -15.75 15.23 44.15
N ASN A 331 -14.44 15.33 43.97
CA ASN A 331 -13.61 14.62 43.00
C ASN A 331 -13.88 14.96 41.50
N SER A 332 -14.75 15.92 41.21
CA SER A 332 -14.99 16.40 39.84
C SER A 332 -13.94 17.43 39.42
N TYR A 333 -13.69 17.53 38.09
CA TYR A 333 -12.76 18.52 37.55
C TYR A 333 -13.45 19.82 37.19
N TYR A 334 -12.84 20.92 37.55
CA TYR A 334 -13.32 22.28 37.32
C TYR A 334 -12.27 23.09 36.54
N GLU A 335 -12.72 23.95 35.63
CA GLU A 335 -11.87 24.94 34.99
C GLU A 335 -12.30 26.34 35.40
N LYS A 336 -11.33 27.09 35.96
CA LYS A 336 -11.50 28.50 36.36
C LYS A 336 -10.91 29.40 35.27
N ILE A 337 -11.73 30.33 34.72
CA ILE A 337 -11.34 31.34 33.74
C ILE A 337 -11.73 32.73 34.30
N GLY A 338 -10.75 33.45 34.83
CA GLY A 338 -11.04 34.68 35.54
C GLY A 338 -11.80 34.41 36.86
N GLU A 339 -13.06 34.89 36.95
CA GLU A 339 -13.94 34.62 38.08
C GLU A 339 -14.91 33.46 37.83
N ASP A 340 -15.09 33.07 36.59
CA ASP A 340 -15.99 31.99 36.19
C ASP A 340 -15.38 30.62 36.49
N VAL A 341 -16.18 29.74 37.11
CA VAL A 341 -15.81 28.33 37.37
C VAL A 341 -16.84 27.42 36.74
N CYS A 342 -16.39 26.55 35.85
CA CYS A 342 -17.22 25.57 35.14
C CYS A 342 -16.75 24.15 35.46
N CYS A 343 -17.69 23.24 35.68
CA CYS A 343 -17.39 21.81 35.72
C CYS A 343 -17.05 21.32 34.32
N ILE A 344 -15.94 20.58 34.20
CA ILE A 344 -15.46 20.00 32.91
C ILE A 344 -15.32 18.48 32.99
N ASP A 345 -15.97 17.85 33.93
CA ASP A 345 -15.83 16.41 34.19
C ASP A 345 -16.21 15.57 32.99
N GLU A 346 -17.23 16.00 32.23
CA GLU A 346 -17.63 15.36 30.95
C GLU A 346 -16.59 15.50 29.84
N GLU A 347 -15.67 16.46 29.92
CA GLU A 347 -14.59 16.64 28.95
C GLU A 347 -13.36 15.78 29.30
N ILE A 348 -13.23 15.27 30.52
CA ILE A 348 -12.10 14.46 30.99
C ILE A 348 -12.16 13.10 30.30
N PRO A 349 -11.18 12.76 29.45
CA PRO A 349 -11.29 11.56 28.63
C PRO A 349 -10.97 10.26 29.39
N TYR A 350 -10.27 10.33 30.53
CA TYR A 350 -9.87 9.20 31.37
C TYR A 350 -9.24 9.66 32.68
N ASP A 351 -9.15 8.74 33.63
CA ASP A 351 -8.47 9.00 34.90
C ASP A 351 -6.94 9.05 34.73
N ILE A 352 -6.30 9.92 35.51
CA ILE A 352 -4.86 10.08 35.60
C ILE A 352 -4.36 9.84 37.01
N PRO A 353 -3.06 9.51 37.24
CA PRO A 353 -2.49 9.42 38.59
C PRO A 353 -2.65 10.73 39.38
N ASP A 354 -2.77 10.64 40.71
CA ASP A 354 -2.96 11.81 41.61
C ASP A 354 -1.81 12.82 41.57
N SER A 355 -0.62 12.38 41.13
CA SER A 355 0.56 13.25 40.97
C SER A 355 0.52 14.06 39.66
N TRP A 356 -0.43 13.76 38.75
CA TRP A 356 -0.58 14.41 37.45
C TRP A 356 -1.63 15.52 37.49
N GLU A 357 -1.56 16.44 36.53
CA GLU A 357 -2.49 17.55 36.38
C GLU A 357 -3.02 17.66 34.96
N TRP A 358 -4.26 18.11 34.77
CA TRP A 358 -4.80 18.46 33.47
C TRP A 358 -4.48 19.90 33.09
N LEU A 359 -4.11 20.12 31.79
CA LEU A 359 -3.86 21.44 31.26
C LEU A 359 -4.40 21.55 29.82
N ARG A 360 -4.97 22.69 29.42
CA ARG A 360 -5.29 22.92 28.02
C ARG A 360 -4.01 23.03 27.19
N LEU A 361 -3.96 22.46 25.98
CA LEU A 361 -2.77 22.48 25.12
C LEU A 361 -2.25 23.89 24.86
N LYS A 362 -3.16 24.88 24.72
CA LYS A 362 -2.79 26.30 24.60
C LYS A 362 -1.95 26.81 25.78
N ASN A 363 -2.15 26.25 26.96
CA ASN A 363 -1.43 26.64 28.17
C ASN A 363 -0.11 25.86 28.33
N CYS A 364 0.13 24.82 27.53
CA CYS A 364 1.41 24.12 27.48
C CYS A 364 2.42 24.79 26.50
N CYS A 365 1.98 25.76 25.69
CA CYS A 365 2.75 26.27 24.56
C CYS A 365 3.26 27.69 24.74
N ILE A 366 4.56 27.89 24.41
CA ILE A 366 5.19 29.20 24.31
C ILE A 366 4.81 29.91 22.99
N LYS A 367 4.67 29.16 21.89
CA LYS A 367 4.21 29.65 20.58
C LYS A 367 2.69 29.56 20.50
N GLU A 368 2.05 30.61 20.01
CA GLU A 368 0.62 30.55 19.76
C GLU A 368 0.30 29.43 18.75
N ILE A 369 -0.65 28.57 19.11
CA ILE A 369 -1.11 27.48 18.24
C ILE A 369 -1.90 28.10 17.07
N ARG A 370 -1.25 28.15 15.92
CA ARG A 370 -1.82 28.63 14.64
C ARG A 370 -1.12 27.95 13.48
N ARG A 371 -1.76 27.94 12.34
CA ARG A 371 -1.14 27.45 11.11
C ARG A 371 -0.02 28.40 10.65
N GLY A 372 0.93 27.86 9.92
CA GLY A 372 1.93 28.66 9.23
C GLY A 372 1.30 29.62 8.21
N LYS A 373 2.13 30.36 7.53
CA LYS A 373 1.70 31.37 6.53
C LYS A 373 1.73 30.77 5.14
N SER A 374 0.89 31.33 4.24
CA SER A 374 0.92 30.95 2.82
C SER A 374 2.25 31.40 2.19
N PRO A 375 3.08 30.43 1.74
CA PRO A 375 4.39 30.75 1.17
C PRO A 375 4.26 31.19 -0.29
N LYS A 376 5.29 31.88 -0.77
CA LYS A 376 5.64 32.02 -2.17
C LYS A 376 6.86 31.16 -2.43
N TYR A 377 6.81 30.28 -3.41
CA TYR A 377 7.87 29.33 -3.68
C TYR A 377 8.84 29.85 -4.75
N THR A 378 10.10 29.41 -4.66
CA THR A 378 11.12 29.63 -5.67
C THR A 378 11.92 28.34 -5.89
N THR A 379 12.81 28.34 -6.89
CA THR A 379 13.66 27.18 -7.21
C THR A 379 14.88 27.07 -6.32
N LYS A 380 15.34 28.18 -5.69
CA LYS A 380 16.50 28.19 -4.80
C LYS A 380 16.44 29.41 -3.87
N SER A 381 16.69 29.23 -2.59
CA SER A 381 16.87 30.30 -1.60
C SER A 381 17.62 29.74 -0.37
N ASN A 382 17.82 30.61 0.65
CA ASN A 382 18.45 30.25 1.93
C ASN A 382 17.40 29.88 3.00
N THR A 383 16.14 29.76 2.66
CA THR A 383 15.06 29.38 3.59
C THR A 383 14.17 28.32 2.97
N LEU A 384 13.87 27.29 3.75
CA LEU A 384 12.99 26.18 3.35
C LEU A 384 11.56 26.42 3.83
N VAL A 385 10.61 25.80 3.14
CA VAL A 385 9.19 25.72 3.52
C VAL A 385 8.86 24.29 3.86
N PHE A 386 8.46 24.05 5.09
CA PHE A 386 7.94 22.77 5.57
C PHE A 386 6.48 22.63 5.18
N ALA A 387 6.22 21.88 4.14
CA ALA A 387 4.87 21.55 3.68
C ALA A 387 4.37 20.25 4.34
N GLN A 388 3.05 20.04 4.32
CA GLN A 388 2.43 18.83 4.90
C GLN A 388 3.05 17.50 4.40
N LYS A 389 3.60 17.46 3.16
CA LYS A 389 4.27 16.29 2.60
C LYS A 389 5.58 15.94 3.31
N CYS A 390 6.23 16.92 3.95
CA CYS A 390 7.45 16.71 4.74
C CYS A 390 7.17 15.89 6.01
N ASN A 391 5.94 15.88 6.51
CA ASN A 391 5.49 15.03 7.60
C ASN A 391 4.94 13.72 7.00
N THR A 392 5.82 12.73 6.79
CA THR A 392 5.52 11.50 6.05
C THR A 392 4.71 10.50 6.88
N LYS A 393 4.10 9.51 6.23
CA LYS A 393 3.30 8.50 6.91
C LYS A 393 4.14 7.48 7.70
N TYR A 394 5.28 7.10 7.14
CA TYR A 394 6.07 5.96 7.64
C TYR A 394 7.45 6.37 8.15
N ASN A 395 8.08 7.37 7.54
CA ASN A 395 9.47 7.72 7.78
C ASN A 395 9.66 8.95 8.69
N GLY A 396 8.59 9.37 9.40
CA GLY A 396 8.65 10.57 10.22
C GLY A 396 8.77 11.85 9.38
N ILE A 397 9.56 12.80 9.85
CA ILE A 397 9.81 14.05 9.13
C ILE A 397 10.93 13.85 8.08
N ASP A 398 10.65 14.27 6.84
CA ASP A 398 11.58 14.28 5.72
C ASP A 398 11.67 15.70 5.14
N THR A 399 12.71 16.42 5.49
CA THR A 399 12.96 17.78 5.01
C THR A 399 13.50 17.81 3.56
N GLY A 400 13.94 16.69 3.01
CA GLY A 400 14.30 16.58 1.59
C GLY A 400 13.11 16.86 0.65
N LEU A 401 11.88 16.75 1.17
CA LEU A 401 10.66 17.13 0.47
C LEU A 401 10.27 18.61 0.61
N ALA A 402 11.03 19.41 1.40
CA ALA A 402 10.78 20.83 1.57
C ALA A 402 11.00 21.61 0.26
N LEU A 403 10.32 22.74 0.14
CA LEU A 403 10.47 23.64 -0.99
C LEU A 403 11.20 24.91 -0.54
N TYR A 404 11.69 25.72 -1.48
CA TYR A 404 12.36 26.97 -1.17
C TYR A 404 11.39 28.14 -1.05
N LEU A 405 11.55 28.97 -0.01
CA LEU A 405 10.80 30.19 0.20
C LEU A 405 11.37 31.33 -0.65
N ASP A 406 10.52 32.08 -1.36
CA ASP A 406 10.93 33.28 -2.07
C ASP A 406 11.33 34.37 -1.03
N GLU A 407 12.57 34.87 -1.15
CA GLU A 407 13.14 35.82 -0.20
C GLU A 407 12.39 37.17 -0.19
N SER A 408 11.64 37.49 -1.23
CA SER A 408 10.83 38.71 -1.30
C SER A 408 9.71 38.81 -0.25
N ILE A 409 9.43 37.70 0.46
CA ILE A 409 8.40 37.66 1.49
C ILE A 409 8.95 37.31 2.88
N LEU A 410 10.27 37.34 3.08
CA LEU A 410 10.90 37.02 4.38
C LEU A 410 10.41 37.92 5.52
N ASP A 411 10.09 39.18 5.25
CA ASP A 411 9.52 40.12 6.25
C ASP A 411 8.25 39.60 6.90
N LYS A 412 7.54 38.69 6.24
CA LYS A 412 6.35 38.03 6.82
C LYS A 412 6.68 36.96 7.85
N TYR A 413 7.94 36.54 7.95
CA TYR A 413 8.41 35.43 8.79
C TYR A 413 9.40 35.94 9.85
N PRO A 414 8.93 36.57 10.94
CA PRO A 414 9.79 36.89 12.08
C PRO A 414 10.36 35.60 12.72
N ASN A 415 11.39 35.75 13.56
CA ASN A 415 12.13 34.63 14.16
C ASN A 415 11.25 33.58 14.84
N GLU A 416 10.12 33.95 15.41
CA GLU A 416 9.18 33.05 16.04
C GLU A 416 8.47 32.09 15.06
N GLU A 417 8.46 32.41 13.74
CA GLU A 417 7.83 31.54 12.73
C GLU A 417 8.72 30.39 12.28
N TYR A 418 10.04 30.53 12.47
CA TYR A 418 10.95 29.44 12.14
C TYR A 418 10.75 28.23 13.03
N MET A 419 10.95 27.04 12.46
CA MET A 419 10.90 25.79 13.20
C MET A 419 12.13 25.63 14.08
N HIS A 420 11.93 25.13 15.28
CA HIS A 420 12.97 24.85 16.26
C HIS A 420 13.05 23.35 16.55
N ASP A 421 14.19 22.92 17.05
CA ASP A 421 14.37 21.58 17.56
C ASP A 421 13.31 21.23 18.60
N GLY A 422 12.67 20.07 18.45
CA GLY A 422 11.62 19.62 19.36
C GLY A 422 10.22 20.14 19.03
N ASP A 423 10.01 20.90 17.95
CA ASP A 423 8.66 21.30 17.54
C ASP A 423 7.81 20.08 17.17
N VAL A 424 6.59 20.03 17.71
CA VAL A 424 5.59 19.04 17.30
C VAL A 424 4.80 19.60 16.12
N VAL A 425 4.75 18.84 15.06
CA VAL A 425 4.12 19.22 13.78
C VAL A 425 2.79 18.53 13.64
N VAL A 426 1.73 19.27 13.30
CA VAL A 426 0.41 18.72 13.00
C VAL A 426 -0.05 19.19 11.63
N ASN A 427 -0.36 18.24 10.75
CA ASN A 427 -0.96 18.57 9.45
C ASN A 427 -2.41 19.01 9.66
N SER A 428 -2.71 20.25 9.33
CA SER A 428 -4.02 20.85 9.57
C SER A 428 -4.99 20.74 8.41
N THR A 429 -4.53 20.25 7.26
CA THR A 429 -5.34 20.03 6.05
C THR A 429 -4.82 18.84 5.24
N GLY A 430 -5.53 18.48 4.17
CA GLY A 430 -5.09 17.52 3.16
C GLY A 430 -5.74 16.14 3.28
N THR A 431 -6.23 15.64 2.16
CA THR A 431 -6.83 14.30 2.07
C THR A 431 -5.79 13.23 2.40
N GLY A 432 -6.04 12.44 3.46
CA GLY A 432 -5.15 11.37 3.94
C GLY A 432 -3.90 11.84 4.70
N THR A 433 -3.74 13.16 4.95
CA THR A 433 -2.63 13.72 5.75
C THR A 433 -3.10 14.51 6.96
N LEU A 434 -4.37 14.92 6.99
CA LEU A 434 -4.99 15.66 8.09
C LEU A 434 -4.76 14.96 9.43
N GLY A 435 -4.43 15.72 10.47
CA GLY A 435 -4.23 15.22 11.83
C GLY A 435 -2.91 14.47 12.04
N ARG A 436 -2.10 14.27 11.01
CA ARG A 436 -0.80 13.58 11.12
C ARG A 436 0.14 14.36 12.01
N VAL A 437 0.72 13.65 13.00
CA VAL A 437 1.63 14.22 13.99
C VAL A 437 3.07 13.78 13.70
N GLY A 438 3.99 14.77 13.69
CA GLY A 438 5.44 14.58 13.55
C GLY A 438 6.22 15.29 14.64
N TYR A 439 7.48 14.94 14.80
CA TYR A 439 8.43 15.55 15.74
C TYR A 439 9.65 16.04 14.96
N TYR A 440 9.82 17.35 14.90
CA TYR A 440 10.93 17.96 14.14
C TYR A 440 12.19 17.99 14.99
N ARG A 441 13.30 17.51 14.42
CA ARG A 441 14.63 17.66 14.97
C ARG A 441 15.50 18.40 13.95
N THR A 442 16.34 19.28 14.42
CA THR A 442 17.30 19.97 13.54
C THR A 442 18.24 19.02 12.80
N THR A 443 18.52 17.86 13.41
CA THR A 443 19.27 16.75 12.78
C THR A 443 18.58 16.12 11.58
N ASP A 444 17.26 16.25 11.45
CA ASP A 444 16.49 15.74 10.31
C ASP A 444 16.56 16.70 9.10
N ASN A 445 17.13 17.90 9.29
CA ASN A 445 17.30 18.92 8.26
C ASN A 445 18.70 18.81 7.61
N SER A 446 18.78 17.95 6.60
CA SER A 446 20.06 17.65 5.92
C SER A 446 20.73 18.86 5.24
N LEU A 447 19.95 19.88 4.85
CA LEU A 447 20.47 21.09 4.24
C LEU A 447 20.95 22.14 5.26
N GLY A 448 20.57 21.99 6.54
CA GLY A 448 20.93 22.94 7.61
C GLY A 448 20.37 24.36 7.43
N LEU A 449 19.44 24.56 6.48
CA LEU A 449 18.84 25.86 6.20
C LEU A 449 17.70 26.16 7.16
N PRO A 450 17.47 27.43 7.54
CA PRO A 450 16.26 27.82 8.26
C PRO A 450 15.00 27.33 7.56
N ILE A 451 13.99 26.88 8.32
CA ILE A 451 12.77 26.30 7.77
C ILE A 451 11.54 26.91 8.44
N VAL A 452 10.50 27.23 7.67
CA VAL A 452 9.23 27.79 8.14
C VAL A 452 8.07 26.88 7.73
N PRO A 453 7.02 26.73 8.56
CA PRO A 453 5.83 25.95 8.19
C PRO A 453 4.97 26.68 7.17
N ASP A 454 4.34 25.93 6.26
CA ASP A 454 3.32 26.45 5.36
C ASP A 454 1.94 26.59 6.05
N SER A 455 0.95 27.12 5.32
CA SER A 455 -0.42 27.31 5.82
C SER A 455 -1.20 26.02 6.07
N HIS A 456 -0.64 24.87 5.73
CA HIS A 456 -1.25 23.54 5.94
C HIS A 456 -0.72 22.82 7.18
N VAL A 457 0.24 23.44 7.87
CA VAL A 457 0.94 22.86 9.02
C VAL A 457 0.78 23.77 10.23
N THR A 458 0.49 23.15 11.39
CA THR A 458 0.49 23.82 12.71
C THR A 458 1.67 23.33 13.54
N ILE A 459 2.40 24.26 14.15
CA ILE A 459 3.51 23.98 15.06
C ILE A 459 3.04 24.12 16.51
N ILE A 460 3.34 23.10 17.31
CA ILE A 460 3.13 23.09 18.76
C ILE A 460 4.51 23.14 19.40
N ARG A 461 4.81 24.24 20.10
CA ARG A 461 6.07 24.46 20.81
C ARG A 461 5.80 24.68 22.27
N GLY A 462 6.20 23.71 23.10
CA GLY A 462 6.00 23.75 24.55
C GLY A 462 6.94 24.72 25.28
N PHE A 463 6.57 25.09 26.50
CA PHE A 463 7.49 25.75 27.44
C PHE A 463 8.67 24.83 27.77
N ARG A 464 9.82 25.41 28.13
CA ARG A 464 11.04 24.64 28.45
C ARG A 464 10.85 23.69 29.62
N SER A 465 9.96 24.09 30.55
CA SER A 465 9.60 23.29 31.73
C SER A 465 8.80 22.01 31.38
N ILE A 466 8.23 21.92 30.16
CA ILE A 466 7.57 20.71 29.63
C ILE A 466 8.47 20.06 28.62
N GLN A 467 8.73 18.76 28.75
CA GLN A 467 9.47 18.04 27.74
C GLN A 467 8.67 17.95 26.43
N THR A 468 9.18 18.60 25.37
CA THR A 468 8.47 18.66 24.09
C THR A 468 8.25 17.27 23.47
N PHE A 469 9.13 16.31 23.79
CA PHE A 469 8.93 14.92 23.39
C PHE A 469 7.69 14.29 24.03
N TYR A 470 7.35 14.66 25.29
CA TYR A 470 6.11 14.21 25.91
C TYR A 470 4.87 14.78 25.20
N LEU A 471 4.91 16.07 24.83
CA LEU A 471 3.83 16.65 24.01
C LEU A 471 3.67 15.92 22.67
N TYR A 472 4.79 15.56 22.04
CA TYR A 472 4.75 14.73 20.82
C TYR A 472 4.09 13.37 21.08
N ILE A 473 4.48 12.67 22.14
CA ILE A 473 3.89 11.38 22.55
C ILE A 473 2.38 11.52 22.73
N PHE A 474 1.95 12.54 23.46
CA PHE A 474 0.53 12.81 23.71
C PHE A 474 -0.22 13.09 22.39
N MET A 475 0.29 13.97 21.56
CA MET A 475 -0.33 14.31 20.28
C MET A 475 -0.35 13.09 19.34
N LYS A 476 0.71 12.28 19.32
CA LYS A 476 0.81 11.05 18.52
C LYS A 476 -0.17 9.98 18.96
N ALA A 477 -0.34 9.79 20.28
CA ALA A 477 -1.35 8.89 20.83
C ALA A 477 -2.77 9.27 20.40
N ASN A 478 -3.04 10.57 20.28
CA ASN A 478 -4.34 11.11 19.87
C ASN A 478 -4.48 11.35 18.36
N GLN A 479 -3.51 10.94 17.54
CA GLN A 479 -3.52 11.22 16.09
C GLN A 479 -4.82 10.74 15.41
N SER A 480 -5.30 9.55 15.72
CA SER A 480 -6.54 9.02 15.15
C SER A 480 -7.80 9.82 15.52
N VAL A 481 -7.78 10.46 16.68
CA VAL A 481 -8.86 11.38 17.12
C VAL A 481 -8.76 12.70 16.34
N LEU A 482 -7.55 13.23 16.13
CA LEU A 482 -7.33 14.44 15.34
C LEU A 482 -7.75 14.26 13.89
N GLU A 483 -7.45 13.11 13.29
CA GLU A 483 -7.87 12.75 11.92
C GLU A 483 -9.40 12.78 11.77
N LYS A 484 -10.14 12.40 12.81
CA LYS A 484 -11.62 12.41 12.83
C LYS A 484 -12.23 13.78 13.11
N LYS A 485 -11.51 14.67 13.82
CA LYS A 485 -11.97 16.01 14.21
C LYS A 485 -11.89 17.06 13.08
N GLY A 486 -11.47 16.67 11.89
CA GLY A 486 -11.46 17.60 10.75
C GLY A 486 -12.87 17.98 10.30
N GLU A 487 -13.12 19.28 10.16
CA GLU A 487 -14.37 19.86 9.71
C GLU A 487 -14.29 20.27 8.22
N GLY A 488 -15.41 20.27 7.51
CA GLY A 488 -15.50 20.68 6.11
C GLY A 488 -16.05 19.61 5.17
N SER A 489 -16.11 19.92 3.87
CA SER A 489 -16.58 19.00 2.82
C SER A 489 -15.58 17.84 2.61
N THR A 490 -16.03 16.77 1.94
CA THR A 490 -15.27 15.53 1.73
C THR A 490 -13.86 15.74 1.14
N ASN A 491 -13.68 16.79 0.34
CA ASN A 491 -12.43 17.11 -0.34
C ASN A 491 -11.60 18.23 0.33
N GLN A 492 -12.13 18.92 1.35
CA GLN A 492 -11.47 20.03 2.02
C GLN A 492 -11.71 20.01 3.53
N LYS A 493 -11.28 18.93 4.17
CA LYS A 493 -11.29 18.84 5.63
C LYS A 493 -10.15 19.65 6.23
N GLU A 494 -10.45 20.36 7.31
CA GLU A 494 -9.52 21.23 8.01
C GLU A 494 -9.59 20.98 9.52
N LEU A 495 -8.45 20.89 10.19
CA LEU A 495 -8.33 20.89 11.63
C LEU A 495 -8.09 22.33 12.09
N LYS A 496 -9.12 22.93 12.71
CA LYS A 496 -9.05 24.32 13.16
C LYS A 496 -8.08 24.48 14.32
N PRO A 497 -7.33 25.60 14.40
CA PRO A 497 -6.44 25.88 15.54
C PRO A 497 -7.14 25.86 16.89
N ILE A 498 -8.41 26.28 16.96
CA ILE A 498 -9.20 26.28 18.20
C ILE A 498 -9.39 24.85 18.71
N THR A 499 -9.61 23.89 17.83
CA THR A 499 -9.77 22.47 18.20
C THR A 499 -8.51 21.92 18.88
N LEU A 500 -7.32 22.34 18.42
CA LEU A 500 -6.05 21.99 19.07
C LEU A 500 -5.87 22.72 20.41
N LYS A 501 -6.20 24.02 20.48
CA LYS A 501 -6.03 24.86 21.68
C LYS A 501 -6.78 24.31 22.89
N GLU A 502 -7.95 23.72 22.67
CA GLU A 502 -8.85 23.26 23.74
C GLU A 502 -8.62 21.79 24.13
N ILE A 503 -7.65 21.08 23.53
CA ILE A 503 -7.33 19.70 23.93
C ILE A 503 -6.82 19.69 25.37
N LEU A 504 -7.35 18.78 26.19
CA LEU A 504 -6.87 18.49 27.52
C LEU A 504 -5.64 17.58 27.47
N VAL A 505 -4.54 18.05 28.05
CA VAL A 505 -3.25 17.35 28.09
C VAL A 505 -2.99 16.93 29.55
N PRO A 506 -2.80 15.64 29.84
CA PRO A 506 -2.39 15.20 31.15
C PRO A 506 -0.88 15.47 31.29
N ILE A 507 -0.49 16.17 32.35
CA ILE A 507 0.89 16.57 32.61
C ILE A 507 1.45 15.75 33.76
N PRO A 508 2.42 14.86 33.51
CA PRO A 508 3.13 14.12 34.57
C PRO A 508 4.18 14.97 35.27
N PRO A 509 4.67 14.56 36.45
CA PRO A 509 5.89 15.05 37.03
C PRO A 509 7.06 15.11 36.04
N ALA A 510 7.94 16.10 36.16
CA ALA A 510 9.03 16.30 35.18
C ALA A 510 9.98 15.10 35.09
N SER A 511 10.28 14.44 36.20
CA SER A 511 11.08 13.22 36.28
C SER A 511 10.38 12.04 35.58
N GLU A 512 9.06 11.94 35.76
CA GLU A 512 8.26 10.90 35.10
C GLU A 512 8.18 11.11 33.59
N GLN A 513 8.07 12.36 33.09
CA GLN A 513 8.16 12.64 31.64
C GLN A 513 9.45 12.08 31.05
N GLN A 514 10.57 12.17 31.75
CA GLN A 514 11.84 11.62 31.32
C GLN A 514 11.85 10.07 31.31
N ARG A 515 11.27 9.45 32.35
CA ARG A 515 11.12 7.97 32.38
C ARG A 515 10.24 7.48 31.25
N ILE A 516 9.10 8.15 31.00
CA ILE A 516 8.20 7.85 29.87
C ILE A 516 8.95 7.96 28.54
N LYS A 517 9.71 9.04 28.31
CA LYS A 517 10.53 9.21 27.11
C LYS A 517 11.49 8.03 26.90
N ASN A 518 12.23 7.66 27.94
CA ASN A 518 13.19 6.57 27.86
C ASN A 518 12.51 5.23 27.56
N ALA A 519 11.41 4.92 28.26
CA ALA A 519 10.65 3.69 28.06
C ALA A 519 10.10 3.58 26.63
N ILE A 520 9.51 4.67 26.10
CA ILE A 520 9.01 4.68 24.72
C ILE A 520 10.15 4.53 23.71
N THR A 521 11.25 5.25 23.88
CA THR A 521 12.42 5.17 22.99
C THR A 521 12.94 3.74 22.91
N THR A 522 13.09 3.07 24.07
CA THR A 522 13.53 1.68 24.13
C THR A 522 12.51 0.73 23.49
N ALA A 523 11.23 0.86 23.84
CA ALA A 523 10.18 0.00 23.30
C ALA A 523 10.05 0.15 21.77
N PHE A 524 10.10 1.38 21.25
CA PHE A 524 10.01 1.63 19.82
C PHE A 524 11.23 1.11 19.05
N ALA A 525 12.43 1.19 19.62
CA ALA A 525 13.62 0.59 19.03
C ALA A 525 13.49 -0.93 18.84
N PHE A 526 12.93 -1.64 19.85
CA PHE A 526 12.63 -3.07 19.69
C PHE A 526 11.59 -3.35 18.63
N VAL A 527 10.51 -2.57 18.61
CA VAL A 527 9.44 -2.71 17.61
C VAL A 527 9.94 -2.44 16.20
N GLU A 528 10.81 -1.45 16.00
CA GLU A 528 11.45 -1.16 14.71
C GLU A 528 12.39 -2.27 14.24
N MET A 529 13.09 -2.96 15.16
CA MET A 529 13.88 -4.14 14.79
C MET A 529 12.98 -5.26 14.26
N ILE A 530 11.81 -5.46 14.89
CA ILE A 530 10.82 -6.44 14.40
C ILE A 530 10.33 -6.02 13.00
N GLU A 531 9.93 -4.76 12.80
CA GLU A 531 9.48 -4.26 11.49
C GLU A 531 10.53 -4.46 10.38
N LYS A 532 11.80 -4.17 10.67
CA LYS A 532 12.91 -4.40 9.73
C LYS A 532 13.10 -5.88 9.39
N SER A 533 12.84 -6.79 10.33
CA SER A 533 12.93 -8.22 10.06
C SER A 533 11.76 -8.75 9.20
N LEU A 534 10.66 -7.99 9.13
CA LEU A 534 9.47 -8.31 8.33
C LEU A 534 9.54 -7.73 6.91
N SER A 535 10.30 -6.68 6.69
CA SER A 535 10.55 -6.11 5.37
C SER A 535 11.52 -6.99 4.57
#